data_0382b19c93f6cb4cead3fb9ea3fdfda5
#
_entry.id   0382b19c93f6cb4cead3fb9ea3fdfda5
#
_cell.length_a   1.000
_cell.length_b   1.000
_cell.length_c   1.000
_cell.angle_alpha   90.00
_cell.angle_beta   90.00
_cell.angle_gamma   90.00
#
_symmetry.space_group_name_H-M   'P 1'
#
loop_
_entity.id
_entity.type
_entity.pdbx_description
1 polymer ?
#
loop_
_entity_poly.entity_id
_entity_poly.type
_entity_poly.pdbx_seq_one_letter_code
_entity_poly.pdbx_strand_id
1 'polypeptide(L)'
;MTPRPALPKRLPSIRVKAGSRWMRIHARGRNALWFGPGSGRQPIHRFDDPEERFRVCYFGTTLEVCFAETFLRNPPVRILALDDLAGRSIATVEVRRDLRLVPIHGPSLARLGVTAELASGSDYRASQLWSRALWEHSDKPDGILYRPRHDDSALCVAVYDRAKDGLAIVGDRSLSEDDRQLARLLRRYGLGLTN
;
A
#
# COMPACT_ATOMS: atom_id res chain seq x y z
N MET A 1 26.75 2.18 -5.52
CA MET A 1 25.62 1.31 -5.94
C MET A 1 25.14 0.51 -4.74
N THR A 2 23.87 0.58 -4.40
CA THR A 2 23.31 -0.30 -3.35
C THR A 2 23.33 -1.74 -3.86
N PRO A 3 23.92 -2.69 -3.11
CA PRO A 3 24.00 -4.07 -3.59
C PRO A 3 22.62 -4.70 -3.76
N ARG A 4 22.50 -5.60 -4.72
CA ARG A 4 21.26 -6.36 -4.94
C ARG A 4 20.94 -7.17 -3.67
N PRO A 5 19.68 -7.19 -3.20
CA PRO A 5 19.30 -8.01 -2.05
C PRO A 5 19.58 -9.49 -2.25
N ALA A 6 20.21 -10.14 -1.27
CA ALA A 6 20.39 -11.58 -1.24
C ALA A 6 19.13 -12.22 -0.64
N LEU A 7 18.27 -12.78 -1.49
CA LEU A 7 17.03 -13.44 -1.05
C LEU A 7 17.26 -14.92 -0.73
N PRO A 8 16.55 -15.50 0.27
CA PRO A 8 16.58 -16.92 0.57
C PRO A 8 15.99 -17.72 -0.60
N LYS A 9 16.42 -18.98 -0.78
CA LYS A 9 15.92 -19.88 -1.84
C LYS A 9 14.40 -20.04 -1.84
N ARG A 10 13.74 -19.95 -0.66
CA ARG A 10 12.30 -19.93 -0.49
C ARG A 10 11.91 -18.70 0.33
N LEU A 11 11.01 -17.89 -0.20
CA LEU A 11 10.53 -16.70 0.48
C LEU A 11 9.58 -17.04 1.63
N PRO A 12 9.67 -16.33 2.78
CA PRO A 12 8.57 -16.33 3.73
C PRO A 12 7.33 -15.80 3.02
N SER A 13 6.21 -16.48 3.16
CA SER A 13 4.97 -16.07 2.49
C SER A 13 3.74 -16.30 3.34
N ILE A 14 2.76 -15.43 3.16
CA ILE A 14 1.42 -15.53 3.73
C ILE A 14 0.43 -15.69 2.57
N ARG A 15 -0.51 -16.62 2.73
CA ARG A 15 -1.60 -16.84 1.80
C ARG A 15 -2.79 -15.99 2.21
N VAL A 16 -3.17 -15.04 1.38
CA VAL A 16 -4.43 -14.30 1.49
C VAL A 16 -5.49 -15.05 0.70
N LYS A 17 -6.58 -15.40 1.36
CA LYS A 17 -7.65 -16.20 0.78
C LYS A 17 -8.53 -15.37 -0.16
N ALA A 18 -9.06 -16.00 -1.19
CA ALA A 18 -10.19 -15.46 -1.95
C ALA A 18 -11.33 -15.06 -1.01
N GLY A 19 -12.03 -13.97 -1.32
CA GLY A 19 -13.05 -13.36 -0.47
C GLY A 19 -12.51 -12.36 0.55
N SER A 20 -11.18 -12.28 0.78
CA SER A 20 -10.60 -11.23 1.60
C SER A 20 -10.86 -9.86 1.00
N ARG A 21 -11.03 -8.85 1.85
CA ARG A 21 -11.30 -7.47 1.40
C ARG A 21 -10.26 -6.52 1.92
N TRP A 22 -9.88 -5.59 1.05
CA TRP A 22 -8.97 -4.50 1.33
C TRP A 22 -9.62 -3.17 0.99
N MET A 23 -9.07 -2.09 1.49
CA MET A 23 -9.53 -0.74 1.22
C MET A 23 -8.45 0.08 0.53
N ARG A 24 -8.88 1.09 -0.22
CA ARG A 24 -8.00 2.07 -0.80
C ARG A 24 -8.67 3.43 -0.84
N ILE A 25 -7.96 4.47 -0.40
CA ILE A 25 -8.34 5.85 -0.70
C ILE A 25 -7.63 6.26 -1.99
N HIS A 26 -8.38 6.77 -2.96
CA HIS A 26 -7.88 7.17 -4.26
C HIS A 26 -8.49 8.49 -4.72
N ALA A 27 -7.89 9.14 -5.71
CA ALA A 27 -8.45 10.35 -6.28
C ALA A 27 -9.79 10.06 -6.97
N ARG A 28 -10.81 10.86 -6.67
CA ARG A 28 -12.14 10.75 -7.27
C ARG A 28 -12.03 10.82 -8.79
N GLY A 29 -12.78 9.99 -9.49
CA GLY A 29 -12.75 9.88 -10.94
C GLY A 29 -11.57 9.08 -11.52
N ARG A 30 -10.64 8.58 -10.68
CA ARG A 30 -9.60 7.63 -11.13
C ARG A 30 -9.99 6.20 -10.80
N ASN A 31 -9.49 5.26 -11.58
CA ASN A 31 -9.68 3.83 -11.30
C ASN A 31 -9.01 3.47 -9.96
N ALA A 32 -9.77 2.83 -9.05
CA ALA A 32 -9.25 2.37 -7.77
C ALA A 32 -8.19 1.27 -7.93
N LEU A 33 -8.21 0.49 -9.01
CA LEU A 33 -7.16 -0.47 -9.37
C LEU A 33 -6.10 0.16 -10.27
N TRP A 34 -5.61 1.34 -9.89
CA TRP A 34 -4.51 1.99 -10.61
C TRP A 34 -3.16 1.41 -10.17
N PHE A 35 -2.47 0.78 -11.11
CA PHE A 35 -1.16 0.17 -10.93
C PHE A 35 -0.05 1.14 -11.37
N GLY A 36 0.42 1.94 -10.42
CA GLY A 36 1.59 2.80 -10.56
C GLY A 36 1.47 3.91 -11.60
N PRO A 37 2.53 4.69 -11.74
CA PRO A 37 2.61 5.73 -12.76
C PRO A 37 2.66 5.12 -14.17
N GLY A 38 2.22 5.87 -15.17
CA GLY A 38 2.35 5.49 -16.57
C GLY A 38 3.81 5.36 -17.02
N SER A 39 4.04 4.76 -18.19
CA SER A 39 5.38 4.58 -18.75
C SER A 39 6.11 5.93 -18.91
N GLY A 40 7.42 5.94 -18.68
CA GLY A 40 8.27 7.12 -18.71
C GLY A 40 8.14 8.04 -17.50
N ARG A 41 7.44 7.64 -16.46
CA ARG A 41 7.31 8.42 -15.21
C ARG A 41 8.12 7.78 -14.09
N GLN A 42 8.77 8.62 -13.30
CA GLN A 42 9.53 8.19 -12.13
C GLN A 42 8.66 7.42 -11.14
N PRO A 43 9.22 6.42 -10.42
CA PRO A 43 8.53 5.74 -9.35
C PRO A 43 8.18 6.74 -8.24
N ILE A 44 6.94 6.65 -7.73
CA ILE A 44 6.40 7.59 -6.75
C ILE A 44 6.39 6.96 -5.36
N HIS A 45 6.18 5.63 -5.29
CA HIS A 45 5.93 4.94 -4.05
C HIS A 45 7.04 3.96 -3.68
N ARG A 46 6.99 3.52 -2.44
CA ARG A 46 8.01 2.72 -1.77
C ARG A 46 8.41 1.44 -2.52
N PHE A 47 7.45 0.74 -3.12
CA PHE A 47 7.68 -0.54 -3.78
C PHE A 47 7.52 -0.48 -5.30
N ASP A 48 7.45 0.72 -5.88
CA ASP A 48 7.44 0.90 -7.33
C ASP A 48 8.79 0.47 -7.94
N ASP A 49 8.77 -0.04 -9.17
CA ASP A 49 10.01 -0.40 -9.87
C ASP A 49 10.64 0.83 -10.54
N PRO A 50 11.90 1.16 -10.22
CA PRO A 50 12.59 2.29 -10.86
C PRO A 50 12.86 2.09 -12.34
N GLU A 51 12.82 0.85 -12.87
CA GLU A 51 13.03 0.52 -14.29
C GLU A 51 11.72 0.12 -14.99
N GLU A 52 10.57 0.33 -14.34
CA GLU A 52 9.23 0.13 -14.92
C GLU A 52 8.91 -1.28 -15.44
N ARG A 53 9.60 -2.32 -14.95
CA ARG A 53 9.37 -3.73 -15.35
C ARG A 53 8.04 -4.28 -14.86
N PHE A 54 7.54 -3.71 -13.77
CA PHE A 54 6.25 -4.03 -13.17
C PHE A 54 5.62 -2.81 -12.54
N ARG A 55 4.34 -2.93 -12.23
CA ARG A 55 3.53 -1.89 -11.58
C ARG A 55 2.98 -2.41 -10.26
N VAL A 56 2.68 -1.49 -9.36
CA VAL A 56 2.20 -1.82 -8.01
C VAL A 56 0.92 -1.05 -7.71
N CYS A 57 -0.05 -1.75 -7.09
CA CYS A 57 -1.24 -1.14 -6.52
C CYS A 57 -1.24 -1.34 -5.00
N TYR A 58 -1.57 -0.27 -4.25
CA TYR A 58 -1.47 -0.24 -2.80
C TYR A 58 -2.85 -0.26 -2.14
N PHE A 59 -2.99 -1.04 -1.08
CA PHE A 59 -4.21 -1.19 -0.29
C PHE A 59 -3.88 -1.21 1.20
N GLY A 60 -4.87 -0.89 2.03
CA GLY A 60 -4.81 -1.12 3.47
C GLY A 60 -5.80 -2.20 3.89
N THR A 61 -5.52 -2.87 4.98
CA THR A 61 -6.45 -3.84 5.58
C THR A 61 -7.58 -3.15 6.34
N THR A 62 -7.42 -1.87 6.67
CA THR A 62 -8.43 -1.01 7.31
C THR A 62 -8.48 0.37 6.64
N LEU A 63 -9.57 1.09 6.85
CA LEU A 63 -9.71 2.47 6.36
C LEU A 63 -8.75 3.42 7.06
N GLU A 64 -8.48 3.20 8.34
CA GLU A 64 -7.59 4.02 9.16
C GLU A 64 -6.18 4.07 8.56
N VAL A 65 -5.59 2.91 8.23
CA VAL A 65 -4.25 2.92 7.61
C VAL A 65 -4.27 3.52 6.21
N CYS A 66 -5.35 3.35 5.43
CA CYS A 66 -5.49 4.03 4.14
C CYS A 66 -5.53 5.54 4.31
N PHE A 67 -6.24 6.02 5.33
CA PHE A 67 -6.35 7.44 5.66
C PHE A 67 -4.99 8.00 6.09
N ALA A 68 -4.29 7.31 7.01
CA ALA A 68 -2.97 7.70 7.47
C ALA A 68 -1.96 7.79 6.30
N GLU A 69 -1.89 6.76 5.45
CA GLU A 69 -0.98 6.73 4.29
C GLU A 69 -1.35 7.74 3.20
N THR A 70 -2.57 8.26 3.19
CA THR A 70 -3.00 9.28 2.23
C THR A 70 -2.73 10.70 2.75
N PHE A 71 -3.09 10.99 4.00
CA PHE A 71 -3.16 12.36 4.52
C PHE A 71 -2.10 12.70 5.56
N LEU A 72 -1.43 11.70 6.19
CA LEU A 72 -0.46 11.95 7.27
C LEU A 72 0.99 11.85 6.80
N ARG A 73 1.27 12.01 5.52
CA ARG A 73 2.63 11.94 4.96
C ARG A 73 3.54 13.06 5.48
N ASN A 74 2.95 14.16 5.92
CA ASN A 74 3.64 15.25 6.61
C ASN A 74 3.13 15.35 8.06
N PRO A 75 3.70 14.63 9.02
CA PRO A 75 3.17 14.53 10.39
C PRO A 75 2.97 15.85 11.14
N PRO A 76 3.76 16.91 10.93
CA PRO A 76 3.50 18.21 11.54
C PRO A 76 2.20 18.90 11.10
N VAL A 77 1.70 18.57 9.90
CA VAL A 77 0.44 19.14 9.39
C VAL A 77 -0.74 18.49 10.13
N ARG A 78 -1.52 19.32 10.82
CA ARG A 78 -2.68 18.89 11.62
C ARG A 78 -4.00 19.44 11.12
N ILE A 79 -3.99 20.09 9.96
CA ILE A 79 -5.16 20.68 9.33
C ILE A 79 -5.25 20.15 7.91
N LEU A 80 -6.42 19.66 7.52
CA LEU A 80 -6.72 19.22 6.16
C LEU A 80 -7.72 20.17 5.52
N ALA A 81 -7.56 20.43 4.22
CA ALA A 81 -8.55 21.17 3.46
C ALA A 81 -9.77 20.27 3.16
N LEU A 82 -10.97 20.82 3.21
CA LEU A 82 -12.19 20.09 2.85
C LEU A 82 -12.14 19.59 1.41
N ASP A 83 -11.58 20.37 0.48
CA ASP A 83 -11.41 20.01 -0.92
C ASP A 83 -10.52 18.78 -1.13
N ASP A 84 -9.47 18.62 -0.29
CA ASP A 84 -8.61 17.44 -0.34
C ASP A 84 -9.37 16.17 0.02
N LEU A 85 -10.32 16.26 0.97
CA LEU A 85 -11.18 15.15 1.37
C LEU A 85 -12.28 14.90 0.31
N ALA A 86 -12.91 15.95 -0.20
CA ALA A 86 -13.97 15.87 -1.21
C ALA A 86 -13.44 15.28 -2.54
N GLY A 87 -12.16 15.52 -2.85
CA GLY A 87 -11.46 14.98 -4.02
C GLY A 87 -11.11 13.49 -3.90
N ARG A 88 -11.54 12.77 -2.84
CA ARG A 88 -11.18 11.37 -2.59
C ARG A 88 -12.39 10.45 -2.54
N SER A 89 -12.14 9.21 -2.97
CA SER A 89 -13.08 8.09 -2.85
C SER A 89 -12.44 6.96 -2.04
N ILE A 90 -13.30 6.12 -1.43
CA ILE A 90 -12.92 4.90 -0.75
C ILE A 90 -13.39 3.72 -1.59
N ALA A 91 -12.46 2.94 -2.11
CA ALA A 91 -12.78 1.67 -2.75
C ALA A 91 -12.65 0.52 -1.76
N THR A 92 -13.59 -0.43 -1.85
CA THR A 92 -13.45 -1.77 -1.28
C THR A 92 -13.10 -2.72 -2.42
N VAL A 93 -11.98 -3.42 -2.25
CA VAL A 93 -11.45 -4.36 -3.24
C VAL A 93 -11.48 -5.76 -2.66
N GLU A 94 -12.07 -6.69 -3.41
CA GLU A 94 -12.15 -8.10 -3.04
C GLU A 94 -11.11 -8.92 -3.78
N VAL A 95 -10.44 -9.80 -3.06
CA VAL A 95 -9.50 -10.79 -3.59
C VAL A 95 -10.30 -11.94 -4.22
N ARG A 96 -10.14 -12.19 -5.52
CA ARG A 96 -10.91 -13.18 -6.29
C ARG A 96 -10.24 -14.54 -6.38
N ARG A 97 -8.94 -14.63 -6.12
CA ARG A 97 -8.19 -15.87 -6.01
C ARG A 97 -7.22 -15.79 -4.84
N ASP A 98 -6.76 -16.91 -4.34
CA ASP A 98 -5.73 -16.91 -3.31
C ASP A 98 -4.47 -16.18 -3.82
N LEU A 99 -3.96 -15.24 -3.01
CA LEU A 99 -2.74 -14.50 -3.30
C LEU A 99 -1.63 -14.88 -2.33
N ARG A 100 -0.40 -14.93 -2.82
CA ARG A 100 0.79 -15.19 -2.01
C ARG A 100 1.58 -13.90 -1.82
N LEU A 101 1.62 -13.38 -0.61
CA LEU A 101 2.31 -12.15 -0.26
C LEU A 101 3.55 -12.43 0.58
N VAL A 102 4.62 -11.67 0.36
CA VAL A 102 5.83 -11.71 1.19
C VAL A 102 5.63 -10.73 2.35
N PRO A 103 5.61 -11.20 3.62
CA PRO A 103 5.48 -10.31 4.75
C PRO A 103 6.82 -9.61 5.04
N ILE A 104 6.82 -8.27 5.02
CA ILE A 104 7.91 -7.42 5.49
C ILE A 104 7.51 -6.85 6.86
N HIS A 105 7.26 -7.73 7.80
CA HIS A 105 6.97 -7.45 9.21
C HIS A 105 7.13 -8.70 10.08
N GLY A 106 7.20 -8.50 11.40
CA GLY A 106 7.29 -9.60 12.36
C GLY A 106 8.50 -10.51 12.13
N PRO A 107 8.40 -11.83 12.39
CA PRO A 107 9.52 -12.77 12.25
C PRO A 107 10.09 -12.89 10.84
N SER A 108 9.34 -12.48 9.81
CA SER A 108 9.80 -12.52 8.42
C SER A 108 10.93 -11.52 8.15
N LEU A 109 11.04 -10.45 8.94
CA LEU A 109 12.16 -9.51 8.83
C LEU A 109 13.50 -10.23 9.06
N ALA A 110 13.61 -11.00 10.13
CA ALA A 110 14.82 -11.78 10.42
C ALA A 110 15.08 -12.83 9.33
N ARG A 111 14.04 -13.49 8.82
CA ARG A 111 14.15 -14.51 7.75
C ARG A 111 14.62 -13.92 6.41
N LEU A 112 14.33 -12.65 6.17
CA LEU A 112 14.77 -11.89 4.99
C LEU A 112 16.10 -11.17 5.23
N GLY A 113 16.59 -11.12 6.48
CA GLY A 113 17.81 -10.38 6.83
C GLY A 113 17.64 -8.85 6.75
N VAL A 114 16.46 -8.35 7.06
CA VAL A 114 16.12 -6.91 6.99
C VAL A 114 15.51 -6.41 8.30
N THR A 115 15.45 -5.09 8.43
CA THR A 115 14.77 -4.39 9.52
C THR A 115 13.43 -3.81 9.07
N ALA A 116 12.62 -3.32 10.02
CA ALA A 116 11.37 -2.64 9.73
C ALA A 116 11.57 -1.36 8.88
N GLU A 117 12.76 -0.79 8.87
CA GLU A 117 13.12 0.38 8.07
C GLU A 117 12.83 0.19 6.57
N LEU A 118 12.94 -1.05 6.07
CA LEU A 118 12.59 -1.37 4.69
C LEU A 118 11.15 -0.96 4.33
N ALA A 119 10.23 -1.06 5.29
CA ALA A 119 8.82 -0.69 5.11
C ALA A 119 8.49 0.72 5.65
N SER A 120 9.29 1.28 6.56
CA SER A 120 9.00 2.54 7.25
C SER A 120 10.01 3.67 7.00
N GLY A 121 11.20 3.38 6.44
CA GLY A 121 12.24 4.36 6.17
C GLY A 121 11.81 5.46 5.18
N SER A 122 12.53 6.58 5.16
CA SER A 122 12.27 7.72 4.26
C SER A 122 12.88 7.56 2.87
N ASP A 123 13.98 6.82 2.74
CA ASP A 123 14.60 6.51 1.45
C ASP A 123 13.93 5.28 0.81
N TYR A 124 13.28 5.49 -0.33
CA TYR A 124 12.56 4.45 -1.04
C TYR A 124 13.48 3.58 -1.93
N ARG A 125 14.71 3.97 -2.18
CA ARG A 125 15.62 3.23 -3.09
C ARG A 125 15.85 1.79 -2.62
N ALA A 126 16.12 1.60 -1.33
CA ALA A 126 16.28 0.26 -0.77
C ALA A 126 15.01 -0.59 -0.94
N SER A 127 13.84 -0.01 -0.61
CA SER A 127 12.54 -0.69 -0.75
C SER A 127 12.22 -1.04 -2.20
N GLN A 128 12.54 -0.18 -3.14
CA GLN A 128 12.35 -0.40 -4.58
C GLN A 128 13.25 -1.53 -5.11
N LEU A 129 14.52 -1.57 -4.70
CA LEU A 129 15.43 -2.67 -5.05
C LEU A 129 14.96 -4.01 -4.46
N TRP A 130 14.46 -4.01 -3.23
CA TRP A 130 13.87 -5.19 -2.60
C TRP A 130 12.60 -5.63 -3.31
N SER A 131 11.71 -4.70 -3.64
CA SER A 131 10.48 -4.98 -4.41
C SER A 131 10.82 -5.66 -5.74
N ARG A 132 11.82 -5.16 -6.46
CA ARG A 132 12.31 -5.77 -7.70
C ARG A 132 12.83 -7.19 -7.47
N ALA A 133 13.71 -7.37 -6.49
CA ALA A 133 14.28 -8.68 -6.21
C ALA A 133 13.21 -9.71 -5.85
N LEU A 134 12.18 -9.30 -5.08
CA LEU A 134 11.01 -10.12 -4.75
C LEU A 134 10.17 -10.43 -6.00
N TRP A 135 9.95 -9.44 -6.86
CA TRP A 135 9.19 -9.63 -8.10
C TRP A 135 9.88 -10.60 -9.06
N GLU A 136 11.22 -10.54 -9.16
CA GLU A 136 12.03 -11.42 -10.01
C GLU A 136 12.23 -12.83 -9.42
N HIS A 137 11.92 -13.04 -8.13
CA HIS A 137 12.16 -14.29 -7.44
C HIS A 137 11.41 -15.47 -8.08
N SER A 138 12.00 -16.67 -8.06
CA SER A 138 11.42 -17.91 -8.65
C SER A 138 10.08 -18.29 -8.03
N ASP A 139 9.83 -17.94 -6.76
CA ASP A 139 8.55 -18.15 -6.08
C ASP A 139 7.42 -17.27 -6.64
N LYS A 140 7.73 -16.25 -7.43
CA LYS A 140 6.78 -15.33 -8.08
C LYS A 140 5.65 -14.86 -7.14
N PRO A 141 5.95 -14.19 -6.02
CA PRO A 141 4.91 -13.70 -5.13
C PRO A 141 3.98 -12.70 -5.84
N ASP A 142 2.74 -12.63 -5.40
CA ASP A 142 1.74 -11.69 -5.91
C ASP A 142 1.93 -10.26 -5.39
N GLY A 143 2.71 -10.10 -4.31
CA GLY A 143 2.94 -8.80 -3.68
C GLY A 143 3.62 -8.88 -2.33
N ILE A 144 3.55 -7.77 -1.61
CA ILE A 144 4.20 -7.53 -0.31
C ILE A 144 3.12 -7.17 0.70
N LEU A 145 3.23 -7.71 1.92
CA LEU A 145 2.43 -7.35 3.09
C LEU A 145 3.34 -6.65 4.11
N TYR A 146 3.00 -5.45 4.57
CA TYR A 146 3.91 -4.66 5.39
C TYR A 146 3.18 -3.78 6.42
N ARG A 147 3.91 -3.34 7.47
CA ARG A 147 3.43 -2.29 8.37
C ARG A 147 3.73 -0.93 7.78
N PRO A 148 2.72 -0.08 7.62
CA PRO A 148 2.92 1.26 7.08
C PRO A 148 3.62 2.18 8.08
N ARG A 149 4.18 3.29 7.57
CA ARG A 149 4.99 4.23 8.34
C ARG A 149 4.16 5.12 9.28
N HIS A 150 2.95 5.49 8.87
CA HIS A 150 2.17 6.54 9.52
C HIS A 150 1.13 6.01 10.51
N ASP A 151 0.75 4.74 10.40
CA ASP A 151 -0.08 4.01 11.38
C ASP A 151 0.24 2.51 11.28
N ASP A 152 1.03 1.99 12.21
CA ASP A 152 1.46 0.59 12.25
C ASP A 152 0.46 -0.35 12.94
N SER A 153 -0.71 0.15 13.35
CA SER A 153 -1.75 -0.63 14.04
C SER A 153 -2.39 -1.70 13.15
N ALA A 154 -2.30 -1.54 11.82
CA ALA A 154 -2.79 -2.50 10.84
C ALA A 154 -1.79 -2.69 9.70
N LEU A 155 -2.15 -3.41 8.65
CA LEU A 155 -1.24 -3.76 7.56
C LEU A 155 -1.63 -3.07 6.26
N CYS A 156 -0.63 -2.81 5.43
CA CYS A 156 -0.78 -2.43 4.04
C CYS A 156 -0.30 -3.52 3.10
N VAL A 157 -0.85 -3.52 1.90
CA VAL A 157 -0.54 -4.48 0.83
C VAL A 157 -0.08 -3.72 -0.40
N ALA A 158 1.04 -4.15 -0.97
CA ALA A 158 1.53 -3.71 -2.26
C ALA A 158 1.41 -4.89 -3.24
N VAL A 159 0.43 -4.86 -4.15
CA VAL A 159 0.15 -5.94 -5.09
C VAL A 159 0.83 -5.65 -6.41
N TYR A 160 1.54 -6.63 -6.96
CA TYR A 160 2.14 -6.55 -8.28
C TYR A 160 1.09 -6.72 -9.38
N ASP A 161 1.30 -6.07 -10.53
CA ASP A 161 0.38 -6.09 -11.67
C ASP A 161 0.12 -7.48 -12.26
N ARG A 162 1.05 -8.46 -12.05
CA ARG A 162 0.82 -9.87 -12.39
C ARG A 162 -0.38 -10.48 -11.67
N ALA A 163 -0.82 -9.90 -10.55
CA ALA A 163 -1.94 -10.38 -9.76
C ALA A 163 -3.21 -9.53 -9.94
N LYS A 164 -3.22 -8.55 -10.87
CA LYS A 164 -4.33 -7.62 -11.07
C LYS A 164 -5.67 -8.33 -11.33
N ASP A 165 -5.65 -9.43 -12.08
CA ASP A 165 -6.86 -10.20 -12.44
C ASP A 165 -7.46 -10.95 -11.23
N GLY A 166 -6.69 -11.05 -10.13
CA GLY A 166 -7.15 -11.57 -8.85
C GLY A 166 -7.85 -10.53 -7.96
N LEU A 167 -8.15 -9.32 -8.46
CA LEU A 167 -8.74 -8.24 -7.70
C LEU A 167 -9.99 -7.70 -8.39
N ALA A 168 -11.03 -7.38 -7.61
CA ALA A 168 -12.23 -6.73 -8.12
C ALA A 168 -12.70 -5.61 -7.19
N ILE A 169 -13.11 -4.48 -7.75
CA ILE A 169 -13.78 -3.42 -6.99
C ILE A 169 -15.19 -3.90 -6.69
N VAL A 170 -15.56 -3.97 -5.40
CA VAL A 170 -16.90 -4.37 -4.94
C VAL A 170 -17.66 -3.22 -4.26
N GLY A 171 -17.02 -2.08 -4.12
CA GLY A 171 -17.62 -0.83 -3.63
C GLY A 171 -16.69 0.34 -3.90
N ASP A 172 -17.26 1.48 -4.26
CA ASP A 172 -16.54 2.74 -4.44
C ASP A 172 -17.49 3.89 -4.08
N ARG A 173 -17.10 4.71 -3.11
CA ARG A 173 -17.93 5.82 -2.61
C ARG A 173 -17.07 7.02 -2.23
N SER A 174 -17.67 8.19 -2.12
CA SER A 174 -16.95 9.38 -1.64
C SER A 174 -16.43 9.19 -0.22
N LEU A 175 -15.24 9.70 0.07
CA LEU A 175 -14.70 9.72 1.43
C LEU A 175 -15.54 10.61 2.35
N SER A 176 -16.14 11.68 1.82
CA SER A 176 -17.02 12.62 2.53
C SER A 176 -18.49 12.21 2.55
N GLU A 177 -18.85 11.01 2.11
CA GLU A 177 -20.25 10.54 2.10
C GLU A 177 -20.76 10.20 3.50
N ASP A 178 -19.89 9.77 4.40
CA ASP A 178 -20.21 9.43 5.79
C ASP A 178 -19.49 10.37 6.76
N ASP A 179 -20.17 11.43 7.17
CA ASP A 179 -19.65 12.44 8.10
C ASP A 179 -19.23 11.83 9.46
N ARG A 180 -19.93 10.80 9.93
CA ARG A 180 -19.59 10.14 11.20
C ARG A 180 -18.29 9.35 11.09
N GLN A 181 -18.09 8.67 9.96
CA GLN A 181 -16.85 7.95 9.69
C GLN A 181 -15.68 8.93 9.54
N LEU A 182 -15.88 10.01 8.78
CA LEU A 182 -14.87 11.05 8.61
C LEU A 182 -14.51 11.71 9.94
N ALA A 183 -15.49 12.08 10.75
CA ALA A 183 -15.27 12.66 12.08
C ALA A 183 -14.51 11.71 13.04
N ARG A 184 -14.74 10.39 12.95
CA ARG A 184 -13.95 9.39 13.71
C ARG A 184 -12.48 9.36 13.26
N LEU A 185 -12.22 9.40 11.96
CA LEU A 185 -10.86 9.43 11.42
C LEU A 185 -10.11 10.69 11.85
N LEU A 186 -10.74 11.85 11.73
CA LEU A 186 -10.15 13.13 12.14
C LEU A 186 -9.83 13.13 13.65
N ARG A 187 -10.75 12.69 14.49
CA ARG A 187 -10.50 12.58 15.95
C ARG A 187 -9.40 11.58 16.27
N ARG A 188 -9.38 10.41 15.61
CA ARG A 188 -8.35 9.39 15.81
C ARG A 188 -6.95 9.95 15.63
N TYR A 189 -6.76 10.81 14.63
CA TYR A 189 -5.46 11.35 14.28
C TYR A 189 -5.22 12.80 14.76
N GLY A 190 -6.16 13.39 15.51
CA GLY A 190 -6.04 14.75 16.03
C GLY A 190 -5.95 15.80 14.93
N LEU A 191 -6.79 15.70 13.91
CA LEU A 191 -6.82 16.59 12.75
C LEU A 191 -7.99 17.55 12.80
N GLY A 192 -7.73 18.82 12.42
CA GLY A 192 -8.72 19.83 12.14
C GLY A 192 -9.03 19.93 10.64
N LEU A 193 -10.11 20.65 10.32
CA LEU A 193 -10.52 20.97 8.95
C LEU A 193 -10.44 22.47 8.73
N THR A 194 -10.13 22.84 7.49
CA THR A 194 -10.27 24.21 7.00
C THR A 194 -11.00 24.20 5.66
N ASN A 195 -11.67 25.30 5.38
CA ASN A 195 -12.29 25.57 4.07
C ASN A 195 -11.22 25.86 3.03
#